data_fa7d9470c517fac7a03896f27201837b
#
_entry.id   fa7d9470c517fac7a03896f27201837b
#
_cell.length_a   1.000
_cell.length_b   1.000
_cell.length_c   1.000
_cell.angle_alpha   90.00
_cell.angle_beta   90.00
_cell.angle_gamma   90.00
#
_symmetry.space_group_name_H-M   'P 1'
#
loop_
_entity.id
_entity.type
_entity.pdbx_description
1 polymer ?
#
loop_
_entity_poly.entity_id
_entity_poly.type
_entity_poly.pdbx_seq_one_letter_code
_entity_poly.pdbx_strand_id
1 'polypeptide(L)'
;MRVLAVETSTLSGGAALLDERVVGEYMLDVRVTHSERLMTAIDQLLGDAGWTVRDLEGIAVTVGPGSFTGLRVGLSTVKGLALALAIPVAAVPTLDAMAAMLPYAALPVCPVLDARKREVYASLYRWDGLGMRRQWDYLAIAPDDLARRLDEPVIVVGDGAHAIDSPWARRVEPPRRGPTPAVVGALGRTRLALGDTVAAADLVPIYLRPSEAELKRRGAAVR
;
A
#
# COMPACT_ATOMS: atom_id res chain seq x y z
N MET A 1 -6.98 18.66 8.76
CA MET A 1 -5.59 18.13 8.78
C MET A 1 -5.15 17.92 7.35
N ARG A 2 -4.11 18.63 6.93
CA ARG A 2 -3.50 18.53 5.59
C ARG A 2 -2.49 17.40 5.56
N VAL A 3 -2.77 16.38 4.76
CA VAL A 3 -1.98 15.15 4.70
C VAL A 3 -1.45 14.94 3.29
N LEU A 4 -0.15 14.63 3.19
CA LEU A 4 0.45 14.07 2.00
C LEU A 4 0.36 12.54 2.08
N ALA A 5 -0.17 11.90 1.07
CA ALA A 5 -0.17 10.45 0.94
C ALA A 5 0.82 10.00 -0.14
N VAL A 6 1.57 8.93 0.14
CA VAL A 6 2.55 8.35 -0.78
C VAL A 6 2.26 6.86 -0.97
N GLU A 7 2.10 6.47 -2.22
CA GLU A 7 1.93 5.07 -2.64
C GLU A 7 3.03 4.67 -3.63
N THR A 8 3.81 3.66 -3.27
CA THR A 8 4.89 3.13 -4.12
C THR A 8 5.06 1.62 -3.98
N SER A 9 4.07 0.95 -3.37
CA SER A 9 4.16 -0.49 -3.06
C SER A 9 3.90 -1.40 -4.25
N THR A 10 3.36 -0.84 -5.35
CA THR A 10 3.05 -1.58 -6.59
C THR A 10 3.74 -0.94 -7.81
N LEU A 11 3.47 -1.45 -9.01
CA LEU A 11 3.93 -0.82 -10.27
C LEU A 11 3.22 0.52 -10.50
N SER A 12 1.95 0.61 -10.09
CA SER A 12 1.24 1.88 -10.01
C SER A 12 1.71 2.62 -8.77
N GLY A 13 2.03 3.90 -8.90
CA GLY A 13 2.49 4.67 -7.75
C GLY A 13 2.29 6.16 -7.93
N GLY A 14 2.32 6.89 -6.82
CA GLY A 14 2.11 8.32 -6.84
C GLY A 14 1.93 8.95 -5.47
N ALA A 15 1.30 10.11 -5.47
CA ALA A 15 1.01 10.88 -4.28
C ALA A 15 -0.38 11.50 -4.33
N ALA A 16 -0.94 11.84 -3.18
CA ALA A 16 -2.16 12.62 -3.06
C ALA A 16 -2.05 13.64 -1.93
N LEU A 17 -2.80 14.71 -2.06
CA LEU A 17 -3.01 15.70 -1.00
C LEU A 17 -4.44 15.61 -0.51
N LEU A 18 -4.60 15.56 0.80
CA LEU A 18 -5.90 15.48 1.45
C LEU A 18 -5.99 16.53 2.57
N ASP A 19 -7.17 17.09 2.72
CA ASP A 19 -7.61 17.77 3.94
C ASP A 19 -8.87 17.07 4.50
N GLU A 20 -10.06 17.65 4.32
CA GLU A 20 -11.35 16.97 4.59
C GLU A 20 -11.76 16.06 3.43
N ARG A 21 -11.19 16.29 2.25
CA ARG A 21 -11.41 15.57 0.99
C ARG A 21 -10.09 15.36 0.28
N VAL A 22 -10.11 14.64 -0.82
CA VAL A 22 -8.98 14.59 -1.75
C VAL A 22 -8.88 15.93 -2.48
N VAL A 23 -7.77 16.64 -2.28
CA VAL A 23 -7.48 17.94 -2.93
C VAL A 23 -6.88 17.71 -4.31
N GLY A 24 -5.95 16.77 -4.41
CA GLY A 24 -5.35 16.34 -5.67
C GLY A 24 -4.72 14.97 -5.54
N GLU A 25 -4.65 14.25 -6.66
CA GLU A 25 -4.02 12.94 -6.74
C GLU A 25 -3.25 12.84 -8.05
N TYR A 26 -2.02 12.34 -7.96
CA TYR A 26 -1.19 11.99 -9.09
C TYR A 26 -0.83 10.51 -8.98
N MET A 27 -1.18 9.74 -9.99
CA MET A 27 -0.91 8.31 -10.03
C MET A 27 -0.49 7.90 -11.44
N LEU A 28 0.58 7.14 -11.54
CA LEU A 28 1.03 6.55 -12.81
C LEU A 28 1.22 5.05 -12.65
N ASP A 29 0.78 4.32 -13.66
CA ASP A 29 1.05 2.89 -13.84
C ASP A 29 2.02 2.74 -15.01
N VAL A 30 3.30 2.97 -14.74
CA VAL A 30 4.37 2.92 -15.72
C VAL A 30 5.59 2.21 -15.17
N ARG A 31 6.32 1.51 -16.06
CA ARG A 31 7.57 0.81 -15.70
C ARG A 31 8.77 1.74 -15.44
N VAL A 32 8.52 3.00 -15.09
CA VAL A 32 9.57 3.98 -14.79
C VAL A 32 9.79 4.02 -13.27
N THR A 33 11.02 4.20 -12.85
CA THR A 33 11.41 4.19 -11.44
C THR A 33 10.69 5.28 -10.65
N HIS A 34 10.01 4.91 -9.56
CA HIS A 34 9.33 5.84 -8.66
C HIS A 34 10.28 6.93 -8.13
N SER A 35 11.59 6.65 -8.01
CA SER A 35 12.60 7.58 -7.49
C SER A 35 12.73 8.87 -8.30
N GLU A 36 12.55 8.81 -9.62
CA GLU A 36 12.75 9.98 -10.50
C GLU A 36 11.53 10.90 -10.54
N ARG A 37 10.35 10.39 -10.20
CA ARG A 37 9.08 11.09 -10.42
C ARG A 37 8.33 11.46 -9.15
N LEU A 38 8.56 10.75 -8.05
CA LEU A 38 7.79 10.94 -6.83
C LEU A 38 7.89 12.37 -6.29
N MET A 39 9.11 12.91 -6.16
CA MET A 39 9.32 14.28 -5.68
C MET A 39 8.73 15.32 -6.63
N THR A 40 8.89 15.13 -7.94
CA THR A 40 8.29 16.02 -8.94
C THR A 40 6.77 16.01 -8.86
N ALA A 41 6.15 14.82 -8.69
CA ALA A 41 4.71 14.69 -8.52
C ALA A 41 4.21 15.38 -7.24
N ILE A 42 4.94 15.25 -6.13
CA ILE A 42 4.62 15.91 -4.86
C ILE A 42 4.70 17.44 -5.02
N ASP A 43 5.77 17.95 -5.63
CA ASP A 43 5.97 19.38 -5.85
C ASP A 43 4.87 19.96 -6.75
N GLN A 44 4.54 19.29 -7.84
CA GLN A 44 3.46 19.70 -8.72
C GLN A 44 2.10 19.71 -8.00
N LEU A 45 1.76 18.66 -7.25
CA LEU A 45 0.51 18.61 -6.50
C LEU A 45 0.41 19.73 -5.48
N LEU A 46 1.49 20.04 -4.77
CA LEU A 46 1.52 21.14 -3.80
C LEU A 46 1.30 22.48 -4.51
N GLY A 47 1.99 22.73 -5.63
CA GLY A 47 1.83 23.94 -6.44
C GLY A 47 0.40 24.11 -6.96
N ASP A 48 -0.18 23.06 -7.55
CA ASP A 48 -1.54 23.07 -8.08
C ASP A 48 -2.61 23.29 -6.98
N ALA A 49 -2.35 22.78 -5.76
CA ALA A 49 -3.21 22.99 -4.60
C ALA A 49 -3.03 24.35 -3.93
N GLY A 50 -2.03 25.14 -4.32
CA GLY A 50 -1.65 26.39 -3.66
C GLY A 50 -1.10 26.16 -2.26
N TRP A 51 -0.54 24.98 -1.99
CA TRP A 51 0.08 24.62 -0.71
C TRP A 51 1.61 24.64 -0.82
N THR A 52 2.25 24.85 0.30
CA THR A 52 3.67 24.62 0.46
C THR A 52 3.91 23.33 1.25
N VAL A 53 5.10 22.79 1.21
CA VAL A 53 5.46 21.63 2.02
C VAL A 53 5.30 21.89 3.54
N ARG A 54 5.36 23.16 3.97
CA ARG A 54 5.19 23.58 5.37
C ARG A 54 3.74 23.60 5.83
N ASP A 55 2.80 23.52 4.90
CA ASP A 55 1.37 23.43 5.20
C ASP A 55 0.93 22.00 5.56
N LEU A 56 1.82 21.03 5.37
CA LEU A 56 1.55 19.63 5.71
C LEU A 56 1.60 19.43 7.23
N GLU A 57 0.61 18.73 7.74
CA GLU A 57 0.45 18.39 9.17
C GLU A 57 0.74 16.91 9.46
N GLY A 58 0.86 16.08 8.43
CA GLY A 58 1.18 14.67 8.53
C GLY A 58 1.41 14.00 7.18
N ILE A 59 2.02 12.83 7.19
CA ILE A 59 2.26 12.04 5.98
C ILE A 59 1.71 10.63 6.19
N ALA A 60 1.00 10.11 5.19
CA ALA A 60 0.59 8.72 5.10
C ALA A 60 1.43 8.00 4.04
N VAL A 61 1.88 6.79 4.31
CA VAL A 61 2.69 6.04 3.35
C VAL A 61 2.40 4.55 3.41
N THR A 62 2.37 3.89 2.25
CA THR A 62 2.30 2.44 2.22
C THR A 62 3.61 1.81 2.71
N VAL A 63 3.46 0.85 3.62
CA VAL A 63 4.60 0.13 4.22
C VAL A 63 4.75 -1.30 3.71
N GLY A 64 3.93 -1.73 2.75
CA GLY A 64 3.97 -3.10 2.23
C GLY A 64 2.85 -4.00 2.78
N PRO A 65 2.84 -5.28 2.38
CA PRO A 65 3.79 -5.91 1.45
C PRO A 65 3.68 -5.37 0.01
N GLY A 66 4.75 -5.56 -0.79
CA GLY A 66 4.76 -5.11 -2.18
C GLY A 66 6.16 -5.05 -2.80
N SER A 67 6.33 -4.18 -3.79
CA SER A 67 7.59 -3.95 -4.48
C SER A 67 8.70 -3.51 -3.53
N PHE A 68 9.76 -4.31 -3.42
CA PHE A 68 10.91 -4.03 -2.55
C PHE A 68 11.58 -2.68 -2.85
N THR A 69 11.80 -2.40 -4.14
CA THR A 69 12.40 -1.13 -4.57
C THR A 69 11.44 0.04 -4.35
N GLY A 70 10.18 -0.13 -4.75
CA GLY A 70 9.18 0.91 -4.60
C GLY A 70 8.97 1.32 -3.14
N LEU A 71 8.79 0.35 -2.24
CA LEU A 71 8.65 0.61 -0.80
C LEU A 71 9.85 1.39 -0.24
N ARG A 72 11.06 1.02 -0.61
CA ARG A 72 12.26 1.75 -0.15
C ARG A 72 12.29 3.19 -0.64
N VAL A 73 11.93 3.44 -1.89
CA VAL A 73 11.85 4.79 -2.44
C VAL A 73 10.81 5.62 -1.68
N GLY A 74 9.58 5.13 -1.55
CA GLY A 74 8.53 5.83 -0.83
C GLY A 74 8.89 6.11 0.62
N LEU A 75 9.34 5.09 1.35
CA LEU A 75 9.72 5.21 2.76
C LEU A 75 10.91 6.15 2.97
N SER A 76 11.93 6.12 2.11
CA SER A 76 13.08 7.02 2.22
C SER A 76 12.69 8.47 1.97
N THR A 77 11.83 8.71 0.96
CA THR A 77 11.29 10.05 0.67
C THR A 77 10.49 10.58 1.85
N VAL A 78 9.57 9.77 2.39
CA VAL A 78 8.73 10.16 3.52
C VAL A 78 9.54 10.38 4.79
N LYS A 79 10.54 9.54 5.07
CA LYS A 79 11.47 9.77 6.20
C LYS A 79 12.17 11.12 6.09
N GLY A 80 12.70 11.45 4.91
CA GLY A 80 13.35 12.73 4.68
C GLY A 80 12.42 13.91 4.92
N LEU A 81 11.22 13.88 4.36
CA LEU A 81 10.21 14.92 4.54
C LEU A 81 9.75 15.06 6.01
N ALA A 82 9.41 13.94 6.65
CA ALA A 82 8.92 13.91 8.02
C ALA A 82 9.96 14.44 9.01
N LEU A 83 11.24 14.10 8.83
CA LEU A 83 12.34 14.61 9.64
C LEU A 83 12.55 16.12 9.44
N ALA A 84 12.53 16.58 8.18
CA ALA A 84 12.75 18.00 7.85
C ALA A 84 11.62 18.90 8.36
N LEU A 85 10.38 18.39 8.40
CA LEU A 85 9.18 19.13 8.78
C LEU A 85 8.77 18.90 10.24
N ALA A 86 9.36 17.94 10.93
CA ALA A 86 8.99 17.48 12.27
C ALA A 86 7.49 17.10 12.39
N ILE A 87 6.93 16.44 11.37
CA ILE A 87 5.52 16.03 11.32
C ILE A 87 5.36 14.51 11.45
N PRO A 88 4.21 14.05 11.99
CA PRO A 88 3.96 12.61 12.20
C PRO A 88 3.74 11.84 10.90
N VAL A 89 4.03 10.54 10.95
CA VAL A 89 3.82 9.61 9.83
C VAL A 89 2.83 8.52 10.22
N ALA A 90 1.85 8.26 9.37
CA ALA A 90 0.97 7.09 9.44
C ALA A 90 1.46 6.01 8.47
N ALA A 91 1.78 4.84 9.01
CA ALA A 91 2.15 3.67 8.23
C ALA A 91 0.89 2.91 7.81
N VAL A 92 0.65 2.76 6.50
CA VAL A 92 -0.55 2.09 5.96
C VAL A 92 -0.14 0.80 5.27
N PRO A 93 -0.57 -0.37 5.75
CA PRO A 93 -0.32 -1.63 5.05
C PRO A 93 -1.00 -1.66 3.67
N THR A 94 -0.28 -2.14 2.66
CA THR A 94 -0.76 -2.13 1.27
C THR A 94 -2.06 -2.90 1.08
N LEU A 95 -2.17 -4.09 1.67
CA LEU A 95 -3.37 -4.92 1.55
C LEU A 95 -4.57 -4.31 2.28
N ASP A 96 -4.35 -3.59 3.40
CA ASP A 96 -5.40 -2.84 4.10
C ASP A 96 -5.95 -1.73 3.19
N ALA A 97 -5.05 -0.98 2.52
CA ALA A 97 -5.45 0.06 1.59
C ALA A 97 -6.21 -0.50 0.38
N MET A 98 -5.78 -1.66 -0.15
CA MET A 98 -6.50 -2.32 -1.24
C MET A 98 -7.91 -2.76 -0.83
N ALA A 99 -8.06 -3.35 0.35
CA ALA A 99 -9.37 -3.74 0.87
C ALA A 99 -10.28 -2.51 1.06
N ALA A 100 -9.75 -1.40 1.57
CA ALA A 100 -10.49 -0.17 1.80
C ALA A 100 -11.01 0.51 0.51
N MET A 101 -10.51 0.11 -0.66
CA MET A 101 -11.06 0.58 -1.95
C MET A 101 -12.47 0.01 -2.24
N LEU A 102 -12.91 -0.99 -1.49
CA LEU A 102 -14.20 -1.68 -1.67
C LEU A 102 -15.05 -1.58 -0.39
N PRO A 103 -15.41 -0.35 0.03
CA PRO A 103 -16.27 -0.19 1.20
C PRO A 103 -17.65 -0.79 0.93
N TYR A 104 -18.33 -1.21 1.98
CA TYR A 104 -19.66 -1.81 1.92
C TYR A 104 -19.75 -3.11 1.11
N ALA A 105 -18.61 -3.77 0.81
CA ALA A 105 -18.62 -5.05 0.12
C ALA A 105 -19.43 -6.08 0.91
N ALA A 106 -20.46 -6.66 0.26
CA ALA A 106 -21.29 -7.71 0.86
C ALA A 106 -20.55 -9.05 0.97
N LEU A 107 -19.57 -9.27 0.10
CA LEU A 107 -18.67 -10.44 0.13
C LEU A 107 -17.34 -10.07 0.79
N PRO A 108 -16.63 -11.06 1.35
CA PRO A 108 -15.25 -10.85 1.77
C PRO A 108 -14.39 -10.34 0.61
N VAL A 109 -13.39 -9.54 0.94
CA VAL A 109 -12.41 -9.01 -0.02
C VAL A 109 -11.05 -9.61 0.26
N CYS A 110 -10.44 -10.20 -0.75
CA CYS A 110 -9.08 -10.74 -0.71
C CYS A 110 -8.19 -9.94 -1.66
N PRO A 111 -7.45 -8.94 -1.16
CA PRO A 111 -6.39 -8.31 -1.91
C PRO A 111 -5.28 -9.32 -2.22
N VAL A 112 -4.82 -9.36 -3.46
CA VAL A 112 -3.78 -10.28 -3.94
C VAL A 112 -2.77 -9.52 -4.79
N LEU A 113 -1.51 -9.49 -4.35
CA LEU A 113 -0.40 -8.89 -5.08
C LEU A 113 0.59 -9.96 -5.54
N ASP A 114 1.15 -9.80 -6.73
CA ASP A 114 2.23 -10.67 -7.22
C ASP A 114 3.49 -10.52 -6.34
N ALA A 115 3.81 -11.55 -5.57
CA ALA A 115 5.01 -11.61 -4.73
C ALA A 115 6.25 -12.12 -5.48
N ARG A 116 6.13 -12.35 -6.80
CA ARG A 116 7.14 -13.03 -7.63
C ARG A 116 7.39 -14.47 -7.17
N LYS A 117 8.24 -15.21 -7.90
CA LYS A 117 8.64 -16.59 -7.57
C LYS A 117 7.46 -17.55 -7.35
N ARG A 118 6.38 -17.37 -8.10
CA ARG A 118 5.15 -18.18 -8.03
C ARG A 118 4.44 -18.10 -6.68
N GLU A 119 4.52 -16.95 -6.02
CA GLU A 119 3.77 -16.66 -4.80
C GLU A 119 3.00 -15.35 -4.94
N VAL A 120 2.03 -15.17 -4.08
CA VAL A 120 1.25 -13.93 -3.94
C VAL A 120 1.27 -13.46 -2.49
N TYR A 121 1.18 -12.14 -2.30
CA TYR A 121 0.83 -11.57 -1.01
C TYR A 121 -0.69 -11.45 -0.93
N ALA A 122 -1.29 -11.96 0.13
CA ALA A 122 -2.72 -11.95 0.30
C ALA A 122 -3.13 -11.78 1.77
N SER A 123 -4.35 -11.33 1.98
CA SER A 123 -5.09 -11.37 3.24
C SER A 123 -6.58 -11.36 2.95
N LEU A 124 -7.42 -11.63 3.94
CA LEU A 124 -8.88 -11.59 3.81
C LEU A 124 -9.46 -10.51 4.71
N TYR A 125 -10.46 -9.80 4.20
CA TYR A 125 -11.15 -8.72 4.91
C TYR A 125 -12.65 -8.86 4.79
N ARG A 126 -13.36 -8.37 5.80
CA ARG A 126 -14.83 -8.23 5.80
C ARG A 126 -15.22 -6.82 6.22
N TRP A 127 -16.29 -6.33 5.64
CA TRP A 127 -16.92 -5.09 6.09
C TRP A 127 -17.70 -5.36 7.39
N ASP A 128 -17.43 -4.58 8.43
CA ASP A 128 -18.07 -4.73 9.75
C ASP A 128 -19.12 -3.64 10.06
N GLY A 129 -19.45 -2.82 9.07
CA GLY A 129 -20.34 -1.67 9.23
C GLY A 129 -19.60 -0.35 9.44
N LEU A 130 -18.34 -0.37 9.85
CA LEU A 130 -17.49 0.81 10.11
C LEU A 130 -16.25 0.85 9.20
N GLY A 131 -15.75 -0.33 8.80
CA GLY A 131 -14.54 -0.43 7.98
C GLY A 131 -14.24 -1.86 7.55
N MET A 132 -13.20 -2.00 6.78
CA MET A 132 -12.68 -3.31 6.38
C MET A 132 -11.86 -3.91 7.52
N ARG A 133 -12.32 -5.02 8.09
CA ARG A 133 -11.64 -5.74 9.17
C ARG A 133 -10.88 -6.93 8.63
N ARG A 134 -9.59 -6.97 8.89
CA ARG A 134 -8.71 -8.07 8.51
C ARG A 134 -9.11 -9.34 9.27
N GLN A 135 -9.27 -10.45 8.52
CA GLN A 135 -9.63 -11.77 9.02
C GLN A 135 -8.43 -12.72 9.05
N TRP A 136 -7.49 -12.57 8.12
CA TRP A 136 -6.27 -13.36 8.05
C TRP A 136 -5.04 -12.49 8.27
N ASP A 137 -3.97 -13.05 8.81
CA ASP A 137 -2.66 -12.42 8.76
C ASP A 137 -2.20 -12.20 7.32
N TYR A 138 -1.22 -11.33 7.12
CA TYR A 138 -0.63 -11.17 5.80
C TYR A 138 0.13 -12.43 5.42
N LEU A 139 -0.17 -12.98 4.25
CA LEU A 139 0.37 -14.23 3.74
C LEU A 139 1.32 -13.95 2.57
N ALA A 140 2.40 -14.74 2.50
CA ALA A 140 3.12 -15.02 1.27
C ALA A 140 2.87 -16.50 0.96
N ILE A 141 2.10 -16.78 -0.10
CA ILE A 141 1.49 -18.10 -0.32
C ILE A 141 1.46 -18.43 -1.82
N ALA A 142 1.52 -19.73 -2.18
CA ALA A 142 1.30 -20.13 -3.55
C ALA A 142 -0.16 -19.89 -3.99
N PRO A 143 -0.41 -19.48 -5.26
CA PRO A 143 -1.77 -19.22 -5.75
C PRO A 143 -2.73 -20.40 -5.55
N ASP A 144 -2.26 -21.63 -5.79
CA ASP A 144 -3.08 -22.84 -5.61
C ASP A 144 -3.44 -23.10 -4.15
N ASP A 145 -2.54 -22.77 -3.20
CA ASP A 145 -2.80 -22.89 -1.77
C ASP A 145 -3.81 -21.83 -1.32
N LEU A 146 -3.69 -20.62 -1.86
CA LEU A 146 -4.69 -19.58 -1.62
C LEU A 146 -6.05 -19.97 -2.20
N ALA A 147 -6.08 -20.51 -3.42
CA ALA A 147 -7.32 -20.96 -4.07
C ALA A 147 -8.05 -22.04 -3.24
N ARG A 148 -7.30 -22.99 -2.66
CA ARG A 148 -7.85 -24.02 -1.76
C ARG A 148 -8.35 -23.50 -0.43
N ARG A 149 -7.83 -22.35 0.02
CA ARG A 149 -8.21 -21.73 1.28
C ARG A 149 -9.53 -20.94 1.19
N LEU A 150 -9.98 -20.61 -0.04
CA LEU A 150 -11.26 -19.96 -0.27
C LEU A 150 -12.37 -21.01 -0.21
N ASP A 151 -13.32 -20.85 0.70
CA ASP A 151 -14.45 -21.75 0.96
C ASP A 151 -15.82 -21.10 0.75
N GLU A 152 -15.85 -19.82 0.36
CA GLU A 152 -17.04 -19.02 0.09
C GLU A 152 -16.77 -18.02 -1.05
N PRO A 153 -17.81 -17.40 -1.66
CA PRO A 153 -17.61 -16.34 -2.65
C PRO A 153 -16.82 -15.15 -2.09
N VAL A 154 -15.69 -14.82 -2.72
CA VAL A 154 -14.75 -13.78 -2.30
C VAL A 154 -14.43 -12.85 -3.47
N ILE A 155 -14.45 -11.54 -3.25
CA ILE A 155 -13.95 -10.56 -4.21
C ILE A 155 -12.42 -10.59 -4.17
N VAL A 156 -11.80 -10.98 -5.28
CA VAL A 156 -10.33 -11.01 -5.42
C VAL A 156 -9.88 -9.80 -6.24
N VAL A 157 -9.02 -8.95 -5.68
CA VAL A 157 -8.57 -7.69 -6.28
C VAL A 157 -7.05 -7.57 -6.23
N GLY A 158 -6.44 -7.00 -7.28
CA GLY A 158 -5.00 -6.75 -7.34
C GLY A 158 -4.34 -7.40 -8.55
N ASP A 159 -3.05 -7.13 -8.73
CA ASP A 159 -2.27 -7.60 -9.88
C ASP A 159 -1.98 -9.12 -9.84
N GLY A 160 -2.04 -9.73 -8.66
CA GLY A 160 -1.95 -11.19 -8.47
C GLY A 160 -3.29 -11.94 -8.61
N ALA A 161 -4.42 -11.23 -8.72
CA ALA A 161 -5.76 -11.84 -8.74
C ALA A 161 -5.96 -12.84 -9.90
N HIS A 162 -5.31 -12.59 -11.04
CA HIS A 162 -5.40 -13.45 -12.22
C HIS A 162 -4.85 -14.87 -11.99
N ALA A 163 -3.95 -15.03 -11.01
CA ALA A 163 -3.33 -16.33 -10.69
C ALA A 163 -4.20 -17.21 -9.79
N ILE A 164 -5.31 -16.69 -9.25
CA ILE A 164 -6.17 -17.42 -8.32
C ILE A 164 -7.26 -18.17 -9.10
N ASP A 165 -7.08 -19.46 -9.28
CA ASP A 165 -8.07 -20.33 -9.94
C ASP A 165 -8.92 -21.04 -8.89
N SER A 166 -10.08 -20.43 -8.56
CA SER A 166 -11.03 -20.94 -7.58
C SER A 166 -12.46 -20.64 -8.01
N PRO A 167 -13.42 -21.58 -7.84
CA PRO A 167 -14.82 -21.33 -8.10
C PRO A 167 -15.41 -20.25 -7.19
N TRP A 168 -14.75 -19.96 -6.09
CA TRP A 168 -15.14 -18.95 -5.14
C TRP A 168 -14.61 -17.54 -5.48
N ALA A 169 -13.60 -17.42 -6.35
CA ALA A 169 -13.01 -16.15 -6.71
C ALA A 169 -13.92 -15.34 -7.63
N ARG A 170 -14.26 -14.12 -7.19
CA ARG A 170 -14.93 -13.09 -7.99
C ARG A 170 -13.90 -12.01 -8.28
N ARG A 171 -13.21 -12.12 -9.41
CA ARG A 171 -12.11 -11.22 -9.77
C ARG A 171 -12.64 -9.84 -10.13
N VAL A 172 -11.99 -8.80 -9.62
CA VAL A 172 -12.21 -7.43 -10.05
C VAL A 172 -11.29 -7.14 -11.23
N GLU A 173 -11.91 -6.87 -12.38
CA GLU A 173 -11.18 -6.55 -13.61
C GLU A 173 -10.45 -5.19 -13.52
N PRO A 174 -9.37 -4.98 -14.29
CA PRO A 174 -8.69 -3.68 -14.37
C PRO A 174 -9.70 -2.53 -14.56
N PRO A 175 -9.42 -1.34 -13.99
CA PRO A 175 -8.09 -0.79 -13.72
C PRO A 175 -7.56 -0.94 -12.29
N ARG A 176 -8.22 -1.61 -11.38
CA ARG A 176 -7.85 -1.63 -9.94
C ARG A 176 -6.84 -2.72 -9.62
N ARG A 177 -5.57 -2.45 -9.89
CA ARG A 177 -4.46 -3.42 -9.65
C ARG A 177 -3.73 -3.22 -8.33
N GLY A 178 -3.82 -2.05 -7.72
CA GLY A 178 -3.17 -1.69 -6.47
C GLY A 178 -3.96 -0.61 -5.74
N PRO A 179 -3.52 -0.17 -4.56
CA PRO A 179 -4.17 0.91 -3.83
C PRO A 179 -3.93 2.25 -4.52
N THR A 180 -4.82 3.22 -4.30
CA THR A 180 -4.60 4.58 -4.77
C THR A 180 -3.98 5.43 -3.66
N PRO A 181 -3.17 6.47 -3.98
CA PRO A 181 -2.65 7.39 -2.98
C PRO A 181 -3.76 8.04 -2.15
N ALA A 182 -4.91 8.36 -2.76
CA ALA A 182 -6.06 8.92 -2.06
C ALA A 182 -6.60 8.01 -0.95
N VAL A 183 -6.71 6.70 -1.22
CA VAL A 183 -7.15 5.72 -0.20
C VAL A 183 -6.12 5.57 0.91
N VAL A 184 -4.82 5.55 0.56
CA VAL A 184 -3.73 5.57 1.55
C VAL A 184 -3.83 6.79 2.44
N GLY A 185 -4.09 7.96 1.85
CA GLY A 185 -4.28 9.22 2.56
C GLY A 185 -5.50 9.21 3.49
N ALA A 186 -6.63 8.68 3.04
CA ALA A 186 -7.84 8.58 3.86
C ALA A 186 -7.62 7.69 5.10
N LEU A 187 -7.02 6.52 4.93
CA LEU A 187 -6.66 5.63 6.06
C LEU A 187 -5.62 6.28 6.97
N GLY A 188 -4.58 6.89 6.37
CA GLY A 188 -3.51 7.54 7.11
C GLY A 188 -4.03 8.72 7.93
N ARG A 189 -4.92 9.54 7.39
CA ARG A 189 -5.54 10.66 8.11
C ARG A 189 -6.32 10.19 9.34
N THR A 190 -7.05 9.08 9.22
CA THR A 190 -7.74 8.49 10.36
C THR A 190 -6.74 8.03 11.43
N ARG A 191 -5.65 7.38 11.05
CA ARG A 191 -4.58 6.96 11.97
C ARG A 191 -3.92 8.15 12.66
N LEU A 192 -3.56 9.19 11.89
CA LEU A 192 -2.98 10.42 12.41
C LEU A 192 -3.90 11.08 13.44
N ALA A 193 -5.22 11.16 13.16
CA ALA A 193 -6.20 11.72 14.07
C ALA A 193 -6.34 10.93 15.39
N LEU A 194 -6.08 9.62 15.35
CA LEU A 194 -6.09 8.73 16.53
C LEU A 194 -4.73 8.67 17.25
N GLY A 195 -3.70 9.37 16.75
CA GLY A 195 -2.34 9.27 17.28
C GLY A 195 -1.62 7.95 16.95
N ASP A 196 -2.17 7.13 16.04
CA ASP A 196 -1.52 5.91 15.52
C ASP A 196 -0.45 6.29 14.51
N THR A 197 0.70 6.68 15.02
CA THR A 197 1.82 7.22 14.24
C THR A 197 3.11 6.46 14.51
N VAL A 198 4.03 6.54 13.55
CA VAL A 198 5.35 5.92 13.64
C VAL A 198 6.40 7.03 13.54
N ALA A 199 7.42 6.98 14.40
CA ALA A 199 8.55 7.89 14.26
C ALA A 199 9.27 7.64 12.92
N ALA A 200 9.74 8.70 12.28
CA ALA A 200 10.40 8.58 10.98
C ALA A 200 11.60 7.59 11.01
N ALA A 201 12.32 7.51 12.13
CA ALA A 201 13.43 6.58 12.31
C ALA A 201 12.95 5.11 12.29
N ASP A 202 11.79 4.83 12.89
CA ASP A 202 11.22 3.49 13.07
C ASP A 202 10.34 3.04 11.91
N LEU A 203 10.13 3.90 10.91
CA LEU A 203 9.35 3.59 9.73
C LEU A 203 10.09 2.53 8.89
N VAL A 204 9.61 1.29 8.93
CA VAL A 204 10.21 0.15 8.22
C VAL A 204 9.17 -0.56 7.34
N PRO A 205 9.59 -1.19 6.23
CA PRO A 205 8.68 -1.93 5.39
C PRO A 205 8.26 -3.26 6.03
N ILE A 206 7.03 -3.69 5.74
CA ILE A 206 6.55 -5.04 6.05
C ILE A 206 7.10 -6.00 5.00
N TYR A 207 8.14 -6.75 5.37
CA TYR A 207 8.70 -7.82 4.56
C TYR A 207 8.18 -9.17 5.03
N LEU A 208 7.29 -9.78 4.25
CA LEU A 208 6.80 -11.15 4.50
C LEU A 208 7.82 -12.21 4.06
N ARG A 209 8.82 -11.79 3.29
CA ARG A 209 9.92 -12.63 2.81
C ARG A 209 11.25 -11.91 2.95
N PRO A 210 12.33 -12.63 3.24
CA PRO A 210 13.68 -12.07 3.21
C PRO A 210 14.01 -11.53 1.81
N SER A 211 14.76 -10.45 1.74
CA SER A 211 15.26 -9.93 0.46
C SER A 211 16.20 -10.95 -0.22
N GLU A 212 16.36 -10.85 -1.55
CA GLU A 212 17.32 -11.72 -2.27
C GLU A 212 18.75 -11.57 -1.75
N ALA A 213 19.11 -10.38 -1.30
CA ALA A 213 20.41 -10.11 -0.72
C ALA A 213 20.60 -10.83 0.64
N GLU A 214 19.55 -10.89 1.46
CA GLU A 214 19.56 -11.64 2.71
C GLU A 214 19.57 -13.15 2.48
N LEU A 215 18.83 -13.65 1.49
CA LEU A 215 18.87 -15.07 1.11
C LEU A 215 20.25 -15.48 0.58
N LYS A 216 20.90 -14.64 -0.24
CA LYS A 216 22.27 -14.88 -0.72
C LYS A 216 23.27 -14.86 0.43
N ARG A 217 23.16 -13.95 1.41
CA ARG A 217 24.02 -13.91 2.60
C ARG A 217 23.86 -15.16 3.46
N ARG A 218 22.62 -15.62 3.69
CA ARG A 218 22.35 -16.87 4.44
C ARG A 218 22.88 -18.09 3.70
N GLY A 219 22.76 -18.17 2.38
CA GLY A 219 23.33 -19.26 1.57
C GLY A 219 24.86 -19.23 1.45
N ALA A 220 25.49 -18.07 1.61
CA ALA A 220 26.94 -17.95 1.66
C ALA A 220 27.54 -18.23 3.04
N ALA A 221 26.74 -18.11 4.12
CA ALA A 221 27.17 -18.41 5.49
C ALA A 221 27.06 -19.91 5.86
N VAL A 222 26.51 -20.74 4.96
CA VAL A 222 26.34 -22.21 5.14
C VAL A 222 27.32 -23.00 4.25
N ARG A 223 28.26 -22.33 3.58
CA ARG A 223 29.39 -22.92 2.86
C ARG A 223 30.70 -22.50 3.52
#